data_e431b0cdf40141889c3bb2a20d7eef9b
#
_entry.id   e431b0cdf40141889c3bb2a20d7eef9b
#
_cell.length_a   1.000
_cell.length_b   1.000
_cell.length_c   1.000
_cell.angle_alpha   90.00
_cell.angle_beta   90.00
_cell.angle_gamma   90.00
#
_symmetry.space_group_name_H-M   'P 1'
#
loop_
_entity.id
_entity.type
_entity.pdbx_description
1 polymer ?
#
loop_
_entity_poly.entity_id
_entity_poly.type
_entity_poly.pdbx_seq_one_letter_code
_entity_poly.pdbx_strand_id
1 'polypeptide(L)'
;AAIARALAMEPQLMLFDEPTSALDPELVGEVLKVIRDIAEEGRTMIIVTHEMAFAREVSSNVIFLHDGLVEEEGPPTQLFDSPRSERCRQFLAAGDY
;
A
#
# COMPACT_ATOMS: atom_id res chain seq x y z
N ALA A 1 -17.69 0.82 10.54
CA ALA A 1 -16.37 1.39 10.60
C ALA A 1 -16.10 2.28 9.39
N ALA A 2 -14.95 2.96 9.40
CA ALA A 2 -14.64 3.96 8.38
C ALA A 2 -14.58 3.39 6.95
N ILE A 3 -14.06 2.18 6.78
CA ILE A 3 -13.99 1.55 5.46
C ILE A 3 -15.38 1.22 4.92
N ALA A 4 -16.24 0.67 5.78
CA ALA A 4 -17.60 0.34 5.37
C ALA A 4 -18.38 1.60 4.99
N ARG A 5 -18.17 2.69 5.72
CA ARG A 5 -18.80 3.97 5.42
C ARG A 5 -18.34 4.51 4.07
N ALA A 6 -17.04 4.42 3.77
CA ALA A 6 -16.48 4.85 2.50
C ALA A 6 -17.07 4.04 1.34
N LEU A 7 -17.20 2.72 1.52
CA LEU A 7 -17.80 1.85 0.51
C LEU A 7 -19.26 2.18 0.26
N ALA A 8 -20.00 2.53 1.31
CA ALA A 8 -21.42 2.87 1.18
C ALA A 8 -21.64 4.10 0.30
N MET A 9 -20.65 4.98 0.21
CA MET A 9 -20.72 6.16 -0.64
C MET A 9 -20.33 5.88 -2.10
N GLU A 10 -19.85 4.69 -2.40
CA GLU A 10 -19.39 4.27 -3.74
C GLU A 10 -18.47 5.28 -4.40
N PRO A 11 -17.36 5.67 -3.75
CA PRO A 11 -16.47 6.68 -4.31
C PRO A 11 -15.71 6.14 -5.53
N GLN A 12 -15.38 7.04 -6.47
CA GLN A 12 -14.55 6.67 -7.62
C GLN A 12 -13.08 6.58 -7.23
N LEU A 13 -12.64 7.34 -6.22
CA LEU A 13 -11.29 7.33 -5.70
C LEU A 13 -11.34 7.14 -4.20
N MET A 14 -10.57 6.20 -3.69
CA MET A 14 -10.45 5.95 -2.25
C MET A 14 -9.00 6.17 -1.80
N LEU A 15 -8.84 6.80 -0.63
CA LEU A 15 -7.54 7.02 -0.02
C LEU A 15 -7.48 6.29 1.31
N PHE A 16 -6.48 5.42 1.48
CA PHE A 16 -6.19 4.75 2.74
C PHE A 16 -4.82 5.21 3.22
N ASP A 17 -4.78 5.91 4.35
CA ASP A 17 -3.54 6.43 4.92
C ASP A 17 -3.20 5.64 6.18
N GLU A 18 -2.19 4.77 6.06
CA GLU A 18 -1.73 3.91 7.15
C GLU A 18 -2.91 3.16 7.80
N PRO A 19 -3.70 2.41 7.04
CA PRO A 19 -4.95 1.85 7.56
C PRO A 19 -4.76 0.84 8.69
N THR A 20 -3.55 0.30 8.87
CA THR A 20 -3.27 -0.70 9.90
C THR A 20 -2.39 -0.17 11.03
N SER A 21 -1.96 1.09 10.99
CA SER A 21 -0.96 1.62 11.92
C SER A 21 -1.40 1.65 13.38
N ALA A 22 -2.70 1.81 13.64
CA ALA A 22 -3.24 1.89 15.00
C ALA A 22 -3.98 0.63 15.43
N LEU A 23 -3.85 -0.47 14.67
CA LEU A 23 -4.59 -1.69 14.94
C LEU A 23 -3.75 -2.72 15.70
N ASP A 24 -4.43 -3.58 16.48
CA ASP A 24 -3.80 -4.76 17.04
C ASP A 24 -3.37 -5.69 15.90
N PRO A 25 -2.25 -6.42 16.06
CA PRO A 25 -1.78 -7.35 15.02
C PRO A 25 -2.83 -8.35 14.55
N GLU A 26 -3.75 -8.73 15.42
CA GLU A 26 -4.81 -9.67 15.07
C GLU A 26 -5.80 -9.10 14.06
N LEU A 27 -5.97 -7.77 14.06
CA LEU A 27 -6.92 -7.10 13.18
C LEU A 27 -6.30 -6.67 11.85
N VAL A 28 -4.96 -6.59 11.79
CA VAL A 28 -4.26 -6.14 10.59
C VAL A 28 -4.63 -6.98 9.38
N GLY A 29 -4.58 -8.30 9.51
CA GLY A 29 -4.91 -9.21 8.41
C GLY A 29 -6.32 -9.05 7.88
N GLU A 30 -7.28 -8.81 8.78
CA GLU A 30 -8.68 -8.62 8.38
C GLU A 30 -8.87 -7.33 7.57
N VAL A 31 -8.23 -6.25 8.00
CA VAL A 31 -8.32 -4.97 7.30
C VAL A 31 -7.65 -5.06 5.94
N LEU A 32 -6.47 -5.68 5.86
CA LEU A 32 -5.77 -5.84 4.59
C LEU A 32 -6.58 -6.70 3.61
N LYS A 33 -7.29 -7.71 4.10
CA LYS A 33 -8.14 -8.53 3.26
C LYS A 33 -9.29 -7.72 2.67
N VAL A 34 -9.92 -6.86 3.47
CA VAL A 34 -10.99 -5.99 2.99
C VAL A 34 -10.47 -5.07 1.89
N ILE A 35 -9.32 -4.45 2.09
CA ILE A 35 -8.73 -3.56 1.10
C ILE A 35 -8.38 -4.33 -0.18
N ARG A 36 -7.86 -5.55 -0.05
CA ARG A 36 -7.56 -6.40 -1.20
C ARG A 36 -8.82 -6.71 -2.00
N ASP A 37 -9.92 -7.02 -1.33
CA ASP A 37 -11.18 -7.31 -1.98
C ASP A 37 -11.70 -6.08 -2.75
N ILE A 38 -11.55 -4.87 -2.17
CA ILE A 38 -11.91 -3.63 -2.83
C ILE A 38 -11.04 -3.43 -4.08
N ALA A 39 -9.75 -3.72 -4.00
CA ALA A 39 -8.84 -3.59 -5.13
C ALA A 39 -9.25 -4.51 -6.28
N GLU A 40 -9.70 -5.72 -5.97
CA GLU A 40 -10.14 -6.67 -6.98
C GLU A 40 -11.41 -6.24 -7.69
N GLU A 41 -12.18 -5.35 -7.09
CA GLU A 41 -13.37 -4.77 -7.73
C GLU A 41 -13.02 -3.72 -8.78
N GLY A 42 -11.73 -3.37 -8.93
CA GLY A 42 -11.28 -2.43 -9.95
C GLY A 42 -11.42 -0.97 -9.57
N ARG A 43 -11.66 -0.66 -8.30
CA ARG A 43 -11.76 0.71 -7.84
C ARG A 43 -10.39 1.38 -7.83
N THR A 44 -10.35 2.67 -8.14
CA THR A 44 -9.11 3.45 -8.06
C THR A 44 -8.82 3.77 -6.61
N MET A 45 -7.60 3.41 -6.15
CA MET A 45 -7.21 3.59 -4.75
C MET A 45 -5.78 4.08 -4.63
N ILE A 46 -5.55 4.90 -3.61
CA ILE A 46 -4.21 5.28 -3.19
C ILE A 46 -4.04 4.75 -1.76
N ILE A 47 -3.00 3.97 -1.52
CA ILE A 47 -2.73 3.37 -0.21
C ILE A 47 -1.35 3.81 0.26
N VAL A 48 -1.29 4.47 1.41
CA VAL A 48 -0.04 4.83 2.07
C VAL A 48 0.18 3.81 3.18
N THR A 49 1.25 3.03 3.10
CA THR A 49 1.44 1.95 4.05
C THR A 49 2.91 1.56 4.18
N HIS A 50 3.25 0.98 5.33
CA HIS A 50 4.53 0.32 5.58
C HIS A 50 4.42 -1.20 5.44
N GLU A 51 3.24 -1.71 5.13
CA GLU A 51 3.01 -3.14 4.91
C GLU A 51 3.46 -3.51 3.49
N MET A 52 4.75 -3.81 3.36
CA MET A 52 5.37 -3.98 2.03
C MET A 52 4.89 -5.21 1.28
N ALA A 53 4.69 -6.33 1.96
CA ALA A 53 4.17 -7.52 1.29
C ALA A 53 2.78 -7.28 0.73
N PHE A 54 1.94 -6.55 1.46
CA PHE A 54 0.61 -6.19 1.00
C PHE A 54 0.68 -5.23 -0.19
N ALA A 55 1.54 -4.21 -0.11
CA ALA A 55 1.72 -3.26 -1.22
C ALA A 55 2.15 -3.98 -2.49
N ARG A 56 3.09 -4.93 -2.37
CA ARG A 56 3.56 -5.71 -3.50
C ARG A 56 2.42 -6.52 -4.15
N GLU A 57 1.55 -7.09 -3.32
CA GLU A 57 0.50 -7.98 -3.78
C GLU A 57 -0.64 -7.26 -4.49
N VAL A 58 -1.06 -6.10 -3.96
CA VAL A 58 -2.29 -5.45 -4.43
C VAL A 58 -2.06 -4.28 -5.38
N SER A 59 -0.86 -3.73 -5.43
CA SER A 59 -0.60 -2.52 -6.21
C SER A 59 -0.36 -2.81 -7.67
N SER A 60 -0.83 -1.91 -8.53
CA SER A 60 -0.45 -1.91 -9.95
C SER A 60 0.74 -0.97 -10.20
N ASN A 61 0.93 0.01 -9.31
CA ASN A 61 2.03 0.94 -9.36
C ASN A 61 2.43 1.32 -7.94
N VAL A 62 3.73 1.34 -7.65
CA VAL A 62 4.26 1.66 -6.33
C VAL A 62 5.14 2.89 -6.43
N ILE A 63 4.97 3.81 -5.47
CA ILE A 63 5.72 5.04 -5.39
C ILE A 63 6.47 5.05 -4.07
N PHE A 64 7.81 5.16 -4.14
CA PHE A 64 8.65 5.30 -2.95
C PHE A 64 8.95 6.77 -2.73
N LEU A 65 8.56 7.29 -1.57
CA LEU A 65 8.77 8.70 -1.23
C LEU A 65 9.93 8.86 -0.25
N HIS A 66 10.72 9.91 -0.45
CA HIS A 66 11.81 10.27 0.45
C HIS A 66 11.92 11.79 0.50
N ASP A 67 11.92 12.35 1.73
CA ASP A 67 11.98 13.79 1.96
C ASP A 67 10.92 14.58 1.17
N GLY A 68 9.71 14.01 1.09
CA GLY A 68 8.60 14.66 0.40
C GLY A 68 8.66 14.60 -1.12
N LEU A 69 9.63 13.87 -1.68
CA LEU A 69 9.81 13.76 -3.12
C LEU A 69 9.66 12.32 -3.56
N VAL A 70 9.26 12.13 -4.83
CA VAL A 70 9.22 10.80 -5.43
C VAL A 70 10.66 10.36 -5.72
N GLU A 71 11.11 9.34 -4.99
CA GLU A 71 12.46 8.79 -5.17
C GLU A 71 12.49 7.74 -6.26
N GLU A 72 11.48 6.89 -6.28
CA GLU A 72 11.36 5.85 -7.30
C GLU A 72 9.89 5.50 -7.51
N GLU A 73 9.54 5.12 -8.73
CA GLU A 73 8.18 4.75 -9.08
C GLU A 73 8.22 3.65 -10.13
N GLY A 74 7.30 2.69 -10.03
CA GLY A 74 7.21 1.62 -11.03
C GLY A 74 6.28 0.51 -10.59
N PRO A 75 6.13 -0.53 -11.41
CA PRO A 75 5.33 -1.69 -11.03
C PRO A 75 5.96 -2.39 -9.83
N PRO A 76 5.15 -3.13 -9.02
CA PRO A 76 5.67 -3.75 -7.80
C PRO A 76 6.87 -4.67 -8.04
N THR A 77 6.87 -5.44 -9.12
CA THR A 77 7.97 -6.35 -9.41
C THR A 77 9.29 -5.60 -9.60
N GLN A 78 9.26 -4.47 -10.30
CA GLN A 78 10.47 -3.69 -10.53
C GLN A 78 10.94 -3.02 -9.24
N LEU A 79 10.04 -2.39 -8.51
CA LEU A 79 10.41 -1.61 -7.31
C LEU A 79 10.91 -2.51 -6.18
N PHE A 80 10.27 -3.67 -5.96
CA PHE A 80 10.64 -4.56 -4.87
C PHE A 80 11.75 -5.54 -5.23
N ASP A 81 11.75 -6.04 -6.48
CA ASP A 81 12.73 -7.06 -6.88
C ASP A 81 14.00 -6.46 -7.47
N SER A 82 13.89 -5.30 -8.13
CA SER A 82 15.02 -4.65 -8.80
C SER A 82 14.95 -3.13 -8.63
N PRO A 83 15.00 -2.63 -7.38
CA PRO A 83 14.94 -1.19 -7.15
C PRO A 83 16.13 -0.47 -7.76
N ARG A 84 15.88 0.65 -8.43
CA ARG A 84 16.92 1.44 -9.09
C ARG A 84 17.57 2.43 -8.12
N SER A 85 16.78 2.96 -7.17
CA SER A 85 17.27 3.90 -6.19
C SER A 85 18.01 3.19 -5.07
N GLU A 86 19.19 3.72 -4.70
CA GLU A 86 19.93 3.19 -3.56
C GLU A 86 19.15 3.34 -2.27
N ARG A 87 18.45 4.46 -2.09
CA ARG A 87 17.64 4.68 -0.90
C ARG A 87 16.49 3.68 -0.81
N CYS A 88 15.87 3.37 -1.94
CA CYS A 88 14.82 2.36 -2.00
C CYS A 88 15.37 0.99 -1.62
N ARG A 89 16.55 0.64 -2.13
CA ARG A 89 17.21 -0.63 -1.78
C ARG A 89 17.51 -0.70 -0.29
N GLN A 90 18.01 0.40 0.28
CA GLN A 90 18.30 0.45 1.72
C GLN A 90 17.04 0.33 2.56
N PHE A 91 15.97 0.98 2.14
CA PHE A 91 14.69 0.91 2.83
C PHE A 91 14.14 -0.51 2.84
N LEU A 92 14.17 -1.18 1.69
CA LEU A 92 13.67 -2.54 1.58
C LEU A 92 14.56 -3.55 2.31
N ALA A 93 15.88 -3.33 2.30
CA ALA A 93 16.83 -4.21 3.00
C ALA A 93 16.71 -4.09 4.52
N ALA A 94 16.32 -2.92 5.03
CA ALA A 94 16.18 -2.70 6.46
C ALA A 94 14.92 -3.35 7.03
N GLY A 95 13.96 -3.70 6.18
CA GLY A 95 12.72 -4.35 6.58
C GLY A 95 12.79 -5.85 6.35
N ASP A 96 11.86 -6.56 6.96
CA ASP A 96 11.74 -8.01 6.84
C ASP A 96 10.57 -8.33 5.89
N TYR A 97 10.79 -8.00 4.65
CA TYR A 97 9.72 -8.09 3.64
C TYR A 97 9.82 -9.34 2.76
#